data_e1633045a87081bcf193ce558aa0fb7b
#
_entry.id   e1633045a87081bcf193ce558aa0fb7b
#
_cell.length_a   1.000
_cell.length_b   1.000
_cell.length_c   1.000
_cell.angle_alpha   90.00
_cell.angle_beta   90.00
_cell.angle_gamma   90.00
#
_symmetry.space_group_name_H-M   'P 1'
#
loop_
_entity.id
_entity.type
_entity.pdbx_description
1 polymer ?
#
loop_
_entity_poly.entity_id
_entity_poly.type
_entity_poly.pdbx_seq_one_letter_code
_entity_poly.pdbx_strand_id
1 'polypeptide(L)'
;MLRRKFNAGLASLVLFSPLSLPSVAIAASFQGLGDLPGGSVSSSAAAVSADGSVVVGGSSSGELAEAFRWTAETGMVALGDLPGGLRQSIGESVSGNGSVVVGFASGEGGTTAFRWTASDGMKELGEYPEQGTIYAYDVSADGSTTVGVGRGFFGGQLPSQAVFWTADGQPHPIAGPSDSRDSNAYGVSADGSVIVGNVIMTVPERHFEAFRWTAETGMVPLGDLPGGATSSTANEVTADGSVVVGGSSSGIGSEAFRWTAAEGMRGLGILPGWESSSAQGVSNDGSIIIGTLFRGDPRANPEFSSFIWDENRGMRYFQEAMEEEVGLDLAGWTTIGANAISADGTTIVGTGRNSQGQPEAFIAVIPEPASSALIVATAVCLSLRRRR
;
A
#
# COMPACT_ATOMS: atom_id res chain seq x y z
N MET A 1 -60.65 -57.40 14.58
CA MET A 1 -59.29 -57.22 15.14
C MET A 1 -58.27 -57.23 14.01
N LEU A 2 -57.89 -56.07 13.48
CA LEU A 2 -56.84 -55.94 12.45
C LEU A 2 -55.63 -55.29 13.07
N ARG A 3 -54.53 -56.05 13.12
CA ARG A 3 -53.18 -55.49 13.51
C ARG A 3 -52.54 -54.90 12.28
N ARG A 4 -52.34 -53.59 12.27
CA ARG A 4 -51.47 -52.90 11.30
C ARG A 4 -50.01 -53.04 11.74
N LYS A 5 -49.18 -53.56 10.83
CA LYS A 5 -47.71 -53.57 10.94
C LYS A 5 -47.17 -52.22 10.48
N PHE A 6 -46.41 -51.52 11.32
CA PHE A 6 -45.62 -50.35 10.95
C PHE A 6 -44.26 -50.85 10.40
N ASN A 7 -43.98 -50.52 9.13
CA ASN A 7 -42.65 -50.63 8.55
C ASN A 7 -41.86 -49.37 8.87
N ALA A 8 -40.78 -49.51 9.64
CA ALA A 8 -39.80 -48.45 9.86
C ALA A 8 -38.80 -48.47 8.69
N GLY A 9 -38.88 -47.47 7.80
CA GLY A 9 -37.86 -47.26 6.76
C GLY A 9 -36.61 -46.62 7.39
N LEU A 10 -35.49 -47.28 7.29
CA LEU A 10 -34.16 -46.69 7.60
C LEU A 10 -33.81 -45.66 6.51
N ALA A 11 -33.80 -44.40 6.85
CA ALA A 11 -33.21 -43.36 6.03
C ALA A 11 -31.68 -43.39 6.25
N SER A 12 -30.94 -43.80 5.24
CA SER A 12 -29.48 -43.71 5.23
C SER A 12 -29.04 -42.24 5.06
N LEU A 13 -28.52 -41.65 6.11
CA LEU A 13 -27.89 -40.33 6.09
C LEU A 13 -26.52 -40.46 5.43
N VAL A 14 -26.37 -40.04 4.17
CA VAL A 14 -25.09 -39.93 3.50
C VAL A 14 -24.42 -38.65 4.00
N LEU A 15 -23.46 -38.80 4.91
CA LEU A 15 -22.58 -37.71 5.33
C LEU A 15 -21.57 -37.42 4.21
N PHE A 16 -21.80 -36.34 3.47
CA PHE A 16 -20.75 -35.77 2.62
C PHE A 16 -19.67 -35.13 3.53
N SER A 17 -18.54 -35.77 3.64
CA SER A 17 -17.34 -35.13 4.18
C SER A 17 -16.88 -34.08 3.17
N PRO A 18 -16.69 -32.81 3.54
CA PRO A 18 -16.07 -31.86 2.65
C PRO A 18 -14.63 -32.33 2.37
N LEU A 19 -14.32 -32.58 1.10
CA LEU A 19 -12.95 -32.74 0.65
C LEU A 19 -12.24 -31.40 0.89
N SER A 20 -11.41 -31.33 1.93
CA SER A 20 -10.43 -30.26 2.07
C SER A 20 -9.39 -30.46 0.96
N LEU A 21 -9.42 -29.58 -0.04
CA LEU A 21 -8.30 -29.45 -0.97
C LEU A 21 -7.06 -29.09 -0.15
N PRO A 22 -5.91 -29.72 -0.39
CA PRO A 22 -4.68 -29.29 0.26
C PRO A 22 -4.42 -27.85 -0.15
N SER A 23 -4.31 -26.93 0.80
CA SER A 23 -3.74 -25.62 0.55
C SER A 23 -2.30 -25.84 0.09
N VAL A 24 -2.00 -25.41 -1.13
CA VAL A 24 -0.62 -25.38 -1.59
C VAL A 24 0.06 -24.31 -0.74
N ALA A 25 0.92 -24.71 0.16
CA ALA A 25 1.73 -23.76 0.92
C ALA A 25 2.60 -23.00 -0.09
N ILE A 26 2.40 -21.70 -0.19
CA ILE A 26 3.24 -20.82 -1.02
C ILE A 26 4.62 -20.83 -0.36
N ALA A 27 5.65 -21.23 -1.12
CA ALA A 27 7.01 -21.19 -0.62
C ALA A 27 7.52 -19.75 -0.54
N ALA A 28 8.24 -19.42 0.53
CA ALA A 28 8.93 -18.14 0.62
C ALA A 28 9.85 -17.94 -0.57
N SER A 29 9.83 -16.76 -1.17
CA SER A 29 10.71 -16.42 -2.29
C SER A 29 11.05 -14.93 -2.29
N PHE A 30 12.25 -14.61 -2.79
CA PHE A 30 12.72 -13.24 -3.04
C PHE A 30 13.36 -13.19 -4.42
N GLN A 31 12.97 -12.18 -5.22
CA GLN A 31 13.56 -11.99 -6.54
C GLN A 31 13.57 -10.53 -6.97
N GLY A 32 14.60 -10.14 -7.71
CA GLY A 32 14.59 -8.90 -8.47
C GLY A 32 13.65 -8.97 -9.66
N LEU A 33 13.05 -7.83 -10.00
CA LEU A 33 12.09 -7.73 -11.11
C LEU A 33 12.75 -7.35 -12.44
N GLY A 34 14.05 -7.01 -12.40
CA GLY A 34 14.78 -6.48 -13.55
C GLY A 34 14.43 -5.02 -13.84
N ASP A 35 14.67 -4.61 -15.07
CA ASP A 35 14.45 -3.25 -15.57
C ASP A 35 13.93 -3.26 -17.01
N LEU A 36 13.41 -2.12 -17.47
CA LEU A 36 12.99 -1.93 -18.83
C LEU A 36 14.22 -1.83 -19.77
N PRO A 37 14.15 -2.35 -20.98
CA PRO A 37 15.27 -2.28 -21.93
C PRO A 37 15.54 -0.85 -22.39
N GLY A 38 16.83 -0.51 -22.59
CA GLY A 38 17.28 0.72 -23.25
C GLY A 38 17.79 1.82 -22.32
N GLY A 39 17.57 1.70 -20.99
CA GLY A 39 18.05 2.66 -19.99
C GLY A 39 19.26 2.19 -19.18
N SER A 40 19.59 2.93 -18.14
CA SER A 40 20.46 2.46 -17.06
C SER A 40 19.71 1.42 -16.23
N VAL A 41 20.42 0.44 -15.68
CA VAL A 41 19.80 -0.55 -14.78
C VAL A 41 19.30 0.17 -13.52
N SER A 42 18.00 0.45 -13.48
CA SER A 42 17.35 1.11 -12.36
C SER A 42 15.85 0.91 -12.43
N SER A 43 15.30 0.27 -11.43
CA SER A 43 13.85 0.14 -11.26
C SER A 43 13.44 0.27 -9.79
N SER A 44 12.19 0.66 -9.56
CA SER A 44 11.59 0.80 -8.23
C SER A 44 10.15 0.33 -8.28
N ALA A 45 9.75 -0.57 -7.39
CA ALA A 45 8.37 -0.97 -7.20
C ALA A 45 7.69 -0.02 -6.21
N ALA A 46 6.54 0.53 -6.59
CA ALA A 46 5.73 1.42 -5.77
C ALA A 46 4.55 0.69 -5.12
N ALA A 47 3.83 -0.16 -5.87
CA ALA A 47 2.63 -0.82 -5.39
C ALA A 47 2.50 -2.26 -5.92
N VAL A 48 1.63 -3.03 -5.26
CA VAL A 48 1.31 -4.42 -5.59
C VAL A 48 -0.21 -4.65 -5.52
N SER A 49 -0.77 -5.46 -6.43
CA SER A 49 -2.19 -5.83 -6.43
C SER A 49 -2.58 -6.62 -5.17
N ALA A 50 -3.88 -6.68 -4.89
CA ALA A 50 -4.40 -7.31 -3.67
C ALA A 50 -3.97 -8.78 -3.50
N ASP A 51 -3.81 -9.51 -4.62
CA ASP A 51 -3.39 -10.92 -4.66
C ASP A 51 -1.87 -11.11 -4.85
N GLY A 52 -1.08 -10.02 -4.86
CA GLY A 52 0.37 -10.08 -5.04
C GLY A 52 0.83 -10.36 -6.48
N SER A 53 -0.07 -10.50 -7.46
CA SER A 53 0.26 -10.97 -8.80
C SER A 53 0.77 -9.89 -9.76
N VAL A 54 0.47 -8.62 -9.49
CA VAL A 54 0.84 -7.48 -10.32
C VAL A 54 1.63 -6.47 -9.51
N VAL A 55 2.80 -6.07 -10.01
CA VAL A 55 3.64 -5.01 -9.42
C VAL A 55 3.73 -3.84 -10.39
N VAL A 56 3.67 -2.63 -9.85
CA VAL A 56 3.82 -1.39 -10.63
C VAL A 56 4.88 -0.47 -10.03
N GLY A 57 5.40 0.44 -10.83
CA GLY A 57 6.41 1.40 -10.40
C GLY A 57 7.01 2.16 -11.56
N GLY A 58 8.29 2.54 -11.40
CA GLY A 58 9.06 3.21 -12.44
C GLY A 58 10.35 2.47 -12.75
N SER A 59 10.75 2.45 -14.01
CA SER A 59 12.03 1.90 -14.46
C SER A 59 12.66 2.78 -15.52
N SER A 60 13.98 2.82 -15.57
CA SER A 60 14.71 3.56 -16.59
C SER A 60 14.55 2.87 -17.95
N SER A 61 13.98 3.56 -18.95
CA SER A 61 13.82 3.06 -20.31
C SER A 61 14.62 3.85 -21.37
N GLY A 62 15.50 4.74 -20.89
CA GLY A 62 16.32 5.66 -21.68
C GLY A 62 16.96 6.69 -20.77
N GLU A 63 16.77 7.99 -21.08
CA GLU A 63 17.25 9.07 -20.20
C GLU A 63 16.33 9.35 -19.00
N LEU A 64 15.05 8.95 -19.09
CA LEU A 64 14.03 9.20 -18.08
C LEU A 64 13.37 7.89 -17.63
N ALA A 65 12.63 7.95 -16.52
CA ALA A 65 11.87 6.82 -15.99
C ALA A 65 10.54 6.65 -16.72
N GLU A 66 10.12 5.40 -16.93
CA GLU A 66 8.84 5.03 -17.52
C GLU A 66 8.08 4.11 -16.56
N ALA A 67 6.78 4.32 -16.43
CA ALA A 67 5.91 3.48 -15.63
C ALA A 67 5.87 2.05 -16.20
N PHE A 68 5.95 1.07 -15.31
CA PHE A 68 5.88 -0.33 -15.68
C PHE A 68 4.74 -1.07 -14.95
N ARG A 69 4.33 -2.17 -15.56
CA ARG A 69 3.53 -3.23 -14.96
C ARG A 69 4.29 -4.55 -15.10
N TRP A 70 4.49 -5.23 -14.00
CA TRP A 70 5.16 -6.53 -13.95
C TRP A 70 4.20 -7.63 -13.51
N THR A 71 4.32 -8.79 -14.13
CA THR A 71 3.72 -10.04 -13.67
C THR A 71 4.71 -11.18 -13.85
N ALA A 72 4.54 -12.29 -13.12
CA ALA A 72 5.41 -13.46 -13.27
C ALA A 72 5.37 -14.07 -14.70
N GLU A 73 4.28 -13.87 -15.45
CA GLU A 73 4.11 -14.37 -16.81
C GLU A 73 4.83 -13.52 -17.87
N THR A 74 4.72 -12.19 -17.75
CA THR A 74 5.19 -11.25 -18.78
C THR A 74 6.53 -10.60 -18.46
N GLY A 75 6.98 -10.67 -17.18
CA GLY A 75 8.04 -9.81 -16.70
C GLY A 75 7.62 -8.34 -16.68
N MET A 76 8.59 -7.44 -16.70
CA MET A 76 8.37 -5.98 -16.69
C MET A 76 7.98 -5.48 -18.08
N VAL A 77 6.84 -4.81 -18.17
CA VAL A 77 6.29 -4.23 -19.42
C VAL A 77 6.03 -2.75 -19.20
N ALA A 78 6.53 -1.91 -20.09
CA ALA A 78 6.29 -0.47 -20.07
C ALA A 78 4.81 -0.15 -20.32
N LEU A 79 4.28 0.85 -19.60
CA LEU A 79 2.91 1.32 -19.77
C LEU A 79 2.78 2.42 -20.85
N GLY A 80 3.90 2.94 -21.33
CA GLY A 80 3.97 4.05 -22.28
C GLY A 80 3.86 5.41 -21.58
N ASP A 81 3.65 6.43 -22.39
CA ASP A 81 3.64 7.84 -22.00
C ASP A 81 2.40 8.55 -22.51
N LEU A 82 2.12 9.72 -21.95
CA LEU A 82 1.08 10.61 -22.46
C LEU A 82 1.54 11.31 -23.74
N PRO A 83 0.64 11.57 -24.69
CA PRO A 83 0.94 12.32 -25.92
C PRO A 83 1.44 13.73 -25.62
N GLY A 84 2.43 14.21 -26.38
CA GLY A 84 2.90 15.60 -26.35
C GLY A 84 3.85 15.98 -25.21
N GLY A 85 4.05 15.11 -24.22
CA GLY A 85 4.96 15.32 -23.09
C GLY A 85 6.37 14.77 -23.31
N LEU A 86 7.19 14.90 -22.25
CA LEU A 86 8.46 14.16 -22.16
C LEU A 86 8.13 12.66 -21.93
N ARG A 87 9.01 11.77 -22.35
CA ARG A 87 8.89 10.32 -22.06
C ARG A 87 9.23 10.04 -20.60
N GLN A 88 8.33 10.44 -19.72
CA GLN A 88 8.46 10.27 -18.28
C GLN A 88 7.12 9.94 -17.67
N SER A 89 7.05 8.79 -17.02
CA SER A 89 5.89 8.36 -16.26
C SER A 89 6.33 7.50 -15.06
N ILE A 90 5.51 7.50 -14.01
CA ILE A 90 5.71 6.67 -12.80
C ILE A 90 4.35 6.09 -12.42
N GLY A 91 4.27 4.78 -12.24
CA GLY A 91 3.12 4.12 -11.65
C GLY A 91 3.22 4.18 -10.11
N GLU A 92 2.23 4.77 -9.46
CA GLU A 92 2.19 4.92 -8.01
C GLU A 92 1.33 3.85 -7.34
N SER A 93 0.20 3.49 -7.92
CA SER A 93 -0.71 2.49 -7.36
C SER A 93 -1.38 1.64 -8.44
N VAL A 94 -1.90 0.49 -8.00
CA VAL A 94 -2.58 -0.49 -8.84
C VAL A 94 -3.83 -1.02 -8.15
N SER A 95 -4.94 -1.15 -8.90
CA SER A 95 -6.19 -1.71 -8.39
C SER A 95 -6.03 -3.15 -7.89
N GLY A 96 -6.92 -3.60 -7.02
CA GLY A 96 -6.82 -4.90 -6.36
C GLY A 96 -6.71 -6.09 -7.32
N ASN A 97 -7.29 -6.00 -8.51
CA ASN A 97 -7.20 -7.02 -9.56
C ASN A 97 -6.09 -6.77 -10.60
N GLY A 98 -5.25 -5.75 -10.39
CA GLY A 98 -4.14 -5.42 -11.28
C GLY A 98 -4.52 -4.83 -12.64
N SER A 99 -5.80 -4.44 -12.87
CA SER A 99 -6.30 -3.99 -14.18
C SER A 99 -6.20 -2.49 -14.41
N VAL A 100 -6.12 -1.69 -13.35
CA VAL A 100 -5.99 -0.24 -13.38
C VAL A 100 -4.68 0.16 -12.73
N VAL A 101 -3.88 0.99 -13.39
CA VAL A 101 -2.69 1.62 -12.82
C VAL A 101 -2.88 3.13 -12.83
N VAL A 102 -2.52 3.79 -11.74
CA VAL A 102 -2.54 5.24 -11.62
C VAL A 102 -1.17 5.77 -11.23
N GLY A 103 -0.94 7.04 -11.49
CA GLY A 103 0.31 7.69 -11.16
C GLY A 103 0.40 9.06 -11.82
N PHE A 104 1.59 9.48 -12.18
CA PHE A 104 1.82 10.74 -12.87
C PHE A 104 2.75 10.56 -14.06
N ALA A 105 2.55 11.43 -15.06
CA ALA A 105 3.32 11.44 -16.28
C ALA A 105 3.56 12.87 -16.75
N SER A 106 4.53 13.06 -17.65
CA SER A 106 4.71 14.32 -18.34
C SER A 106 3.74 14.40 -19.50
N GLY A 107 2.79 15.35 -19.45
CA GLY A 107 1.88 15.69 -20.53
C GLY A 107 2.27 16.97 -21.25
N GLU A 108 1.43 17.44 -22.19
CA GLU A 108 1.66 18.64 -23.00
C GLU A 108 1.75 19.91 -22.12
N GLY A 109 1.00 19.97 -21.01
CA GLY A 109 0.96 21.08 -20.05
C GLY A 109 1.93 20.97 -18.88
N GLY A 110 2.73 19.90 -18.78
CA GLY A 110 3.59 19.60 -17.63
C GLY A 110 3.27 18.26 -16.96
N THR A 111 3.55 18.14 -15.67
CA THR A 111 3.23 16.90 -14.93
C THR A 111 1.74 16.80 -14.64
N THR A 112 1.14 15.70 -15.03
CA THR A 112 -0.29 15.41 -14.86
C THR A 112 -0.51 13.98 -14.35
N ALA A 113 -1.64 13.74 -13.67
CA ALA A 113 -2.05 12.41 -13.23
C ALA A 113 -2.58 11.59 -14.40
N PHE A 114 -2.30 10.30 -14.39
CA PHE A 114 -2.84 9.38 -15.38
C PHE A 114 -3.59 8.21 -14.75
N ARG A 115 -4.45 7.63 -15.55
CA ARG A 115 -5.07 6.32 -15.36
C ARG A 115 -4.79 5.45 -16.58
N TRP A 116 -4.26 4.26 -16.35
CA TRP A 116 -3.95 3.29 -17.39
C TRP A 116 -4.80 2.03 -17.25
N THR A 117 -5.26 1.51 -18.37
CA THR A 117 -5.84 0.15 -18.49
C THR A 117 -5.30 -0.54 -19.75
N ALA A 118 -5.34 -1.86 -19.80
CA ALA A 118 -4.88 -2.60 -20.98
C ALA A 118 -5.71 -2.30 -22.24
N SER A 119 -6.97 -1.92 -22.13
CA SER A 119 -7.86 -1.59 -23.25
C SER A 119 -7.66 -0.16 -23.77
N ASP A 120 -7.37 0.78 -22.88
CA ASP A 120 -7.35 2.20 -23.21
C ASP A 120 -5.96 2.80 -23.34
N GLY A 121 -4.94 2.12 -22.80
CA GLY A 121 -3.62 2.70 -22.59
C GLY A 121 -3.61 3.77 -21.51
N MET A 122 -2.60 4.63 -21.52
CA MET A 122 -2.46 5.74 -20.58
C MET A 122 -3.33 6.92 -21.00
N LYS A 123 -4.18 7.41 -20.09
CA LYS A 123 -5.04 8.57 -20.27
C LYS A 123 -4.86 9.54 -19.12
N GLU A 124 -4.87 10.84 -19.43
CA GLU A 124 -4.91 11.89 -18.40
C GLU A 124 -6.19 11.80 -17.57
N LEU A 125 -6.03 12.03 -16.28
CA LEU A 125 -7.15 12.36 -15.39
C LEU A 125 -7.50 13.85 -15.52
N GLY A 126 -8.78 14.18 -15.31
CA GLY A 126 -9.25 15.56 -15.43
C GLY A 126 -8.48 16.53 -14.53
N GLU A 127 -8.20 17.72 -15.03
CA GLU A 127 -7.46 18.77 -14.33
C GLU A 127 -8.24 19.36 -13.16
N TYR A 128 -7.53 19.62 -12.05
CA TYR A 128 -8.04 20.39 -10.93
C TYR A 128 -6.88 20.96 -10.08
N PRO A 129 -6.85 22.26 -9.77
CA PRO A 129 -7.59 23.33 -10.50
C PRO A 129 -7.09 23.47 -11.93
N GLU A 130 -7.87 24.15 -12.78
CA GLU A 130 -7.46 24.41 -14.16
C GLU A 130 -6.02 24.95 -14.24
N GLN A 131 -5.16 24.32 -15.07
CA GLN A 131 -3.75 24.65 -15.27
C GLN A 131 -2.84 24.40 -14.07
N GLY A 132 -3.09 23.36 -13.29
CA GLY A 132 -2.25 22.91 -12.16
C GLY A 132 -1.45 21.66 -12.47
N THR A 133 -0.49 21.37 -11.59
CA THR A 133 0.17 20.05 -11.53
C THR A 133 -0.69 19.13 -10.70
N ILE A 134 -0.99 17.94 -11.21
CA ILE A 134 -1.78 16.94 -10.51
C ILE A 134 -1.01 15.64 -10.37
N TYR A 135 -1.19 14.98 -9.22
CA TYR A 135 -0.59 13.67 -8.93
C TYR A 135 -1.68 12.73 -8.44
N ALA A 136 -1.75 11.54 -9.00
CA ALA A 136 -2.53 10.43 -8.46
C ALA A 136 -1.59 9.55 -7.62
N TYR A 137 -1.99 9.26 -6.38
CA TYR A 137 -1.20 8.50 -5.43
C TYR A 137 -1.75 7.10 -5.19
N ASP A 138 -3.09 6.96 -5.18
CA ASP A 138 -3.69 5.66 -4.89
C ASP A 138 -4.98 5.43 -5.68
N VAL A 139 -5.40 4.15 -5.79
CA VAL A 139 -6.62 3.72 -6.48
C VAL A 139 -7.33 2.62 -5.72
N SER A 140 -8.66 2.72 -5.60
CA SER A 140 -9.50 1.71 -4.95
C SER A 140 -9.36 0.32 -5.60
N ALA A 141 -9.66 -0.75 -4.86
CA ALA A 141 -9.46 -2.11 -5.34
C ALA A 141 -10.27 -2.45 -6.60
N ASP A 142 -11.44 -1.84 -6.79
CA ASP A 142 -12.26 -1.98 -7.99
C ASP A 142 -11.83 -1.06 -9.16
N GLY A 143 -10.86 -0.16 -8.92
CA GLY A 143 -10.36 0.81 -9.89
C GLY A 143 -11.32 1.97 -10.19
N SER A 144 -12.37 2.16 -9.38
CA SER A 144 -13.40 3.17 -9.61
C SER A 144 -13.05 4.55 -9.05
N THR A 145 -12.24 4.60 -7.99
CA THR A 145 -11.85 5.82 -7.29
C THR A 145 -10.33 5.96 -7.26
N THR A 146 -9.83 7.05 -7.81
CA THR A 146 -8.40 7.43 -7.73
C THR A 146 -8.28 8.61 -6.79
N VAL A 147 -7.24 8.68 -5.95
CA VAL A 147 -7.02 9.81 -5.02
C VAL A 147 -5.66 10.45 -5.22
N GLY A 148 -5.55 11.72 -4.84
CA GLY A 148 -4.30 12.43 -5.00
C GLY A 148 -4.39 13.92 -4.65
N VAL A 149 -3.63 14.75 -5.38
CA VAL A 149 -3.54 16.18 -5.12
C VAL A 149 -3.56 16.99 -6.42
N GLY A 150 -4.31 18.08 -6.41
CA GLY A 150 -4.20 19.16 -7.36
C GLY A 150 -3.41 20.32 -6.77
N ARG A 151 -2.40 20.83 -7.50
CA ARG A 151 -1.56 21.95 -7.09
C ARG A 151 -1.68 23.07 -8.11
N GLY A 152 -2.00 24.29 -7.65
CA GLY A 152 -1.97 25.47 -8.50
C GLY A 152 -0.57 25.77 -9.04
N PHE A 153 -0.49 26.50 -10.15
CA PHE A 153 0.76 26.77 -10.89
C PHE A 153 1.83 27.47 -10.04
N PHE A 154 3.11 27.25 -10.37
CA PHE A 154 4.28 27.86 -9.70
C PHE A 154 4.15 29.39 -9.53
N GLY A 155 4.30 29.87 -8.28
CA GLY A 155 4.06 31.27 -7.91
C GLY A 155 2.61 31.55 -7.53
N GLY A 156 1.75 30.55 -7.55
CA GLY A 156 0.32 30.65 -7.39
C GLY A 156 -0.14 30.88 -5.96
N GLN A 157 -1.20 31.65 -5.89
CA GLN A 157 -1.95 31.92 -4.67
C GLN A 157 -2.95 30.78 -4.36
N LEU A 158 -3.01 29.75 -5.21
CA LEU A 158 -3.93 28.62 -5.02
C LEU A 158 -3.28 27.54 -4.16
N PRO A 159 -3.95 27.12 -3.08
CA PRO A 159 -3.48 26.04 -2.22
C PRO A 159 -3.49 24.69 -2.94
N SER A 160 -2.67 23.78 -2.48
CA SER A 160 -2.80 22.36 -2.84
C SER A 160 -4.08 21.79 -2.25
N GLN A 161 -4.80 20.97 -3.02
CA GLN A 161 -6.05 20.39 -2.56
C GLN A 161 -6.11 18.89 -2.83
N ALA A 162 -6.52 18.13 -1.81
CA ALA A 162 -6.86 16.73 -1.95
C ALA A 162 -8.03 16.59 -2.95
N VAL A 163 -7.88 15.65 -3.88
CA VAL A 163 -8.83 15.40 -4.96
C VAL A 163 -9.05 13.89 -5.07
N PHE A 164 -10.26 13.47 -5.38
CA PHE A 164 -10.49 12.14 -5.92
C PHE A 164 -11.09 12.24 -7.32
N TRP A 165 -10.82 11.25 -8.15
CA TRP A 165 -11.37 11.08 -9.49
C TRP A 165 -12.23 9.83 -9.53
N THR A 166 -13.37 9.92 -10.17
CA THR A 166 -14.22 8.79 -10.51
C THR A 166 -13.67 8.07 -11.75
N ALA A 167 -14.18 6.87 -12.06
CA ALA A 167 -13.67 6.04 -13.16
C ALA A 167 -13.69 6.71 -14.54
N ASP A 168 -14.56 7.71 -14.75
CA ASP A 168 -14.63 8.54 -15.95
C ASP A 168 -13.60 9.69 -15.98
N GLY A 169 -12.74 9.78 -14.95
CA GLY A 169 -11.67 10.76 -14.84
C GLY A 169 -12.14 12.15 -14.35
N GLN A 170 -13.38 12.29 -13.84
CA GLN A 170 -13.86 13.57 -13.32
C GLN A 170 -13.28 13.86 -11.94
N PRO A 171 -12.66 15.06 -11.74
CA PRO A 171 -12.09 15.46 -10.47
C PRO A 171 -13.16 15.94 -9.48
N HIS A 172 -13.03 15.53 -8.23
CA HIS A 172 -13.86 15.94 -7.11
C HIS A 172 -12.97 16.44 -5.97
N PRO A 173 -12.94 17.76 -5.71
CA PRO A 173 -12.12 18.30 -4.62
C PRO A 173 -12.68 17.90 -3.26
N ILE A 174 -11.79 17.54 -2.35
CA ILE A 174 -12.10 17.19 -0.96
C ILE A 174 -11.96 18.46 -0.13
N ALA A 175 -13.09 19.02 0.33
CA ALA A 175 -13.07 20.21 1.16
C ALA A 175 -12.49 19.91 2.54
N GLY A 176 -11.49 20.69 2.96
CA GLY A 176 -10.93 20.64 4.31
C GLY A 176 -11.73 21.46 5.32
N PRO A 177 -11.36 21.43 6.61
CA PRO A 177 -11.86 22.31 7.63
C PRO A 177 -11.69 23.81 7.26
N SER A 178 -12.54 24.70 7.81
CA SER A 178 -12.53 26.13 7.48
C SER A 178 -11.23 26.87 7.83
N ASP A 179 -10.46 26.31 8.77
CA ASP A 179 -9.17 26.79 9.26
C ASP A 179 -7.97 26.07 8.63
N SER A 180 -8.19 25.33 7.56
CA SER A 180 -7.16 24.67 6.76
C SER A 180 -6.79 25.44 5.50
N ARG A 181 -5.64 25.11 4.91
CA ARG A 181 -5.15 25.71 3.67
C ARG A 181 -4.88 24.69 2.58
N ASP A 182 -3.98 23.77 2.82
CA ASP A 182 -3.51 22.78 1.85
C ASP A 182 -3.91 21.38 2.32
N SER A 183 -4.20 20.49 1.40
CA SER A 183 -4.48 19.08 1.72
C SER A 183 -3.98 18.15 0.61
N ASN A 184 -3.65 16.90 0.96
CA ASN A 184 -3.25 15.85 0.04
C ASN A 184 -3.97 14.55 0.45
N ALA A 185 -4.48 13.78 -0.51
CA ALA A 185 -5.01 12.45 -0.29
C ALA A 185 -3.97 11.42 -0.74
N TYR A 186 -3.60 10.50 0.14
CA TYR A 186 -2.54 9.52 -0.10
C TYR A 186 -3.06 8.09 -0.24
N GLY A 187 -4.08 7.71 0.50
CA GLY A 187 -4.63 6.35 0.50
C GLY A 187 -6.15 6.33 0.37
N VAL A 188 -6.68 5.22 -0.18
CA VAL A 188 -8.12 5.00 -0.35
C VAL A 188 -8.52 3.57 -0.06
N SER A 189 -9.66 3.37 0.64
CA SER A 189 -10.21 2.03 0.92
C SER A 189 -10.61 1.28 -0.35
N ALA A 190 -10.78 -0.05 -0.25
CA ALA A 190 -11.06 -0.91 -1.40
C ALA A 190 -12.32 -0.51 -2.20
N ASP A 191 -13.32 0.01 -1.52
CA ASP A 191 -14.59 0.46 -2.11
C ASP A 191 -14.64 1.96 -2.45
N GLY A 192 -13.53 2.68 -2.23
CA GLY A 192 -13.44 4.13 -2.46
C GLY A 192 -14.17 5.00 -1.42
N SER A 193 -14.74 4.41 -0.37
CA SER A 193 -15.59 5.14 0.58
C SER A 193 -14.81 5.91 1.66
N VAL A 194 -13.57 5.51 1.94
CA VAL A 194 -12.68 6.15 2.90
C VAL A 194 -11.43 6.65 2.20
N ILE A 195 -11.10 7.92 2.42
CA ILE A 195 -9.88 8.55 1.89
C ILE A 195 -9.08 9.10 3.07
N VAL A 196 -7.76 8.90 3.04
CA VAL A 196 -6.85 9.37 4.08
C VAL A 196 -5.72 10.21 3.50
N GLY A 197 -5.12 11.04 4.35
CA GLY A 197 -4.02 11.90 3.90
C GLY A 197 -3.61 12.90 4.97
N ASN A 198 -3.16 14.08 4.55
CA ASN A 198 -2.89 15.18 5.46
C ASN A 198 -3.55 16.49 5.02
N VAL A 199 -3.79 17.34 6.00
CA VAL A 199 -4.27 18.71 5.84
C VAL A 199 -3.36 19.66 6.61
N ILE A 200 -3.11 20.85 6.06
CA ILE A 200 -2.36 21.88 6.77
C ILE A 200 -3.37 22.79 7.48
N MET A 201 -3.41 22.66 8.80
CA MET A 201 -4.14 23.56 9.66
C MET A 201 -3.39 24.88 9.85
N THR A 202 -4.12 25.99 10.03
CA THR A 202 -3.54 27.33 10.16
C THR A 202 -3.72 27.93 11.55
N VAL A 203 -4.51 27.28 12.40
CA VAL A 203 -4.84 27.72 13.76
C VAL A 203 -4.64 26.54 14.72
N PRO A 204 -4.01 26.74 15.92
CA PRO A 204 -3.41 27.98 16.45
C PRO A 204 -2.10 28.36 15.73
N GLU A 205 -1.38 27.40 15.17
CA GLU A 205 -0.17 27.56 14.38
C GLU A 205 -0.21 26.63 13.16
N ARG A 206 0.61 26.91 12.15
CA ARG A 206 0.65 26.07 10.97
C ARG A 206 1.25 24.70 11.27
N HIS A 207 0.48 23.63 11.07
CA HIS A 207 0.91 22.25 11.27
C HIS A 207 0.23 21.30 10.29
N PHE A 208 0.81 20.13 10.09
CA PHE A 208 0.18 19.03 9.35
C PHE A 208 -0.67 18.21 10.29
N GLU A 209 -1.84 17.78 9.83
CA GLU A 209 -2.71 16.89 10.58
C GLU A 209 -3.24 15.77 9.66
N ALA A 210 -3.09 14.54 10.09
CA ALA A 210 -3.65 13.37 9.42
C ALA A 210 -5.17 13.46 9.40
N PHE A 211 -5.80 13.10 8.29
CA PHE A 211 -7.25 13.07 8.20
C PHE A 211 -7.78 11.74 7.68
N ARG A 212 -9.04 11.48 8.02
CA ARG A 212 -9.90 10.48 7.42
C ARG A 212 -11.14 11.16 6.88
N TRP A 213 -11.43 10.95 5.60
CA TRP A 213 -12.61 11.50 4.94
C TRP A 213 -13.57 10.40 4.52
N THR A 214 -14.86 10.67 4.64
CA THR A 214 -15.95 9.91 4.03
C THR A 214 -16.98 10.89 3.47
N ALA A 215 -17.82 10.44 2.52
CA ALA A 215 -18.88 11.29 1.98
C ALA A 215 -19.91 11.73 3.07
N GLU A 216 -20.07 10.94 4.14
CA GLU A 216 -20.99 11.24 5.23
C GLU A 216 -20.44 12.27 6.22
N THR A 217 -19.16 12.13 6.61
CA THR A 217 -18.56 12.94 7.68
C THR A 217 -17.76 14.13 7.17
N GLY A 218 -17.41 14.14 5.87
CA GLY A 218 -16.38 15.04 5.36
C GLY A 218 -15.00 14.70 5.90
N MET A 219 -14.07 15.65 5.84
CA MET A 219 -12.71 15.51 6.36
C MET A 219 -12.71 15.65 7.89
N VAL A 220 -12.27 14.59 8.57
CA VAL A 220 -12.15 14.52 10.04
C VAL A 220 -10.67 14.34 10.39
N PRO A 221 -10.06 15.31 11.12
CA PRO A 221 -8.71 15.16 11.64
C PRO A 221 -8.58 13.98 12.59
N LEU A 222 -7.43 13.29 12.57
CA LEU A 222 -7.16 12.11 13.41
C LEU A 222 -6.36 12.44 14.68
N GLY A 223 -5.85 13.68 14.80
CA GLY A 223 -4.97 14.11 15.87
C GLY A 223 -3.53 13.63 15.72
N ASP A 224 -2.80 13.67 16.82
CA ASP A 224 -1.36 13.38 16.89
C ASP A 224 -1.03 12.44 18.04
N LEU A 225 0.17 11.85 18.00
CA LEU A 225 0.74 11.14 19.14
C LEU A 225 1.11 12.12 20.27
N PRO A 226 0.98 11.71 21.53
CA PRO A 226 1.28 12.59 22.66
C PRO A 226 2.78 12.90 22.80
N GLY A 227 3.10 14.11 23.26
CA GLY A 227 4.45 14.52 23.66
C GLY A 227 5.35 15.11 22.59
N GLY A 228 4.92 15.10 21.32
CA GLY A 228 5.61 15.75 20.18
C GLY A 228 5.04 17.12 19.83
N ALA A 229 5.56 17.69 18.74
CA ALA A 229 4.93 18.80 18.06
C ALA A 229 3.67 18.31 17.34
N THR A 230 2.67 19.17 17.16
CA THR A 230 1.46 18.84 16.40
C THR A 230 1.84 18.61 14.94
N SER A 231 1.94 17.36 14.52
CA SER A 231 2.23 16.99 13.13
C SER A 231 1.96 15.52 12.89
N SER A 232 1.02 15.22 12.01
CA SER A 232 0.71 13.85 11.59
C SER A 232 0.36 13.78 10.10
N THR A 233 0.56 12.61 9.50
CA THR A 233 0.21 12.31 8.11
C THR A 233 -0.26 10.86 8.04
N ALA A 234 -1.44 10.63 7.47
CA ALA A 234 -1.92 9.29 7.13
C ALA A 234 -1.46 8.93 5.73
N ASN A 235 -0.78 7.80 5.58
CA ASN A 235 -0.23 7.35 4.31
C ASN A 235 -1.10 6.28 3.65
N GLU A 236 -1.67 5.36 4.46
CA GLU A 236 -2.41 4.21 3.93
C GLU A 236 -3.59 3.84 4.84
N VAL A 237 -4.57 3.13 4.26
CA VAL A 237 -5.78 2.65 4.95
C VAL A 237 -6.12 1.23 4.51
N THR A 238 -6.60 0.40 5.44
CA THR A 238 -7.08 -0.96 5.13
C THR A 238 -8.27 -0.94 4.18
N ALA A 239 -8.49 -2.04 3.47
CA ALA A 239 -9.56 -2.16 2.47
C ALA A 239 -10.96 -1.84 3.02
N ASP A 240 -11.24 -2.13 4.30
CA ASP A 240 -12.49 -1.81 4.98
C ASP A 240 -12.53 -0.40 5.60
N GLY A 241 -11.45 0.37 5.47
CA GLY A 241 -11.32 1.72 6.03
C GLY A 241 -11.20 1.79 7.55
N SER A 242 -10.97 0.66 8.25
CA SER A 242 -10.99 0.57 9.71
C SER A 242 -9.66 0.90 10.39
N VAL A 243 -8.54 0.64 9.71
CA VAL A 243 -7.20 0.93 10.22
C VAL A 243 -6.51 1.93 9.30
N VAL A 244 -5.95 2.98 9.88
CA VAL A 244 -5.14 3.98 9.18
C VAL A 244 -3.72 3.93 9.72
N VAL A 245 -2.73 4.02 8.83
CA VAL A 245 -1.31 4.02 9.20
C VAL A 245 -0.57 5.22 8.60
N GLY A 246 0.52 5.63 9.24
CA GLY A 246 1.29 6.79 8.78
C GLY A 246 2.40 7.17 9.73
N GLY A 247 2.69 8.47 9.82
CA GLY A 247 3.68 9.05 10.72
C GLY A 247 3.13 10.21 11.54
N SER A 248 3.54 10.35 12.79
CA SER A 248 3.17 11.44 13.68
C SER A 248 4.35 11.84 14.57
N SER A 249 4.45 13.12 14.89
CA SER A 249 5.39 13.58 15.92
C SER A 249 4.98 13.05 17.28
N SER A 250 5.94 12.53 18.03
CA SER A 250 5.76 11.99 19.37
C SER A 250 6.83 12.50 20.35
N GLY A 251 6.76 12.11 21.61
CA GLY A 251 7.79 12.44 22.61
C GLY A 251 9.18 11.85 22.34
N ILE A 252 9.31 10.93 21.38
CA ILE A 252 10.58 10.27 21.03
C ILE A 252 11.07 10.59 19.61
N GLY A 253 10.35 11.39 18.83
CA GLY A 253 10.66 11.75 17.45
C GLY A 253 9.45 11.66 16.52
N SER A 254 9.66 11.61 15.20
CA SER A 254 8.60 11.27 14.25
C SER A 254 8.43 9.76 14.27
N GLU A 255 7.25 9.27 14.60
CA GLU A 255 6.96 7.88 14.91
C GLU A 255 5.87 7.33 14.00
N ALA A 256 6.07 6.13 13.46
CA ALA A 256 5.02 5.40 12.77
C ALA A 256 3.82 5.16 13.70
N PHE A 257 2.62 5.31 13.17
CA PHE A 257 1.40 5.07 13.96
C PHE A 257 0.45 4.08 13.27
N ARG A 258 -0.40 3.48 14.09
CA ARG A 258 -1.63 2.77 13.73
C ARG A 258 -2.79 3.45 14.42
N TRP A 259 -3.82 3.80 13.66
CA TRP A 259 -5.04 4.42 14.18
C TRP A 259 -6.25 3.52 13.91
N THR A 260 -7.17 3.46 14.87
CA THR A 260 -8.51 2.90 14.72
C THR A 260 -9.53 3.81 15.40
N ALA A 261 -10.80 3.73 14.99
CA ALA A 261 -11.86 4.53 15.65
C ALA A 261 -12.07 4.17 17.14
N ALA A 262 -11.71 2.96 17.53
CA ALA A 262 -11.87 2.49 18.91
C ALA A 262 -10.74 2.94 19.86
N GLU A 263 -9.51 2.98 19.35
CA GLU A 263 -8.29 3.20 20.16
C GLU A 263 -7.68 4.59 19.96
N GLY A 264 -8.04 5.27 18.84
CA GLY A 264 -7.33 6.47 18.40
C GLY A 264 -5.96 6.14 17.83
N MET A 265 -5.05 7.12 17.85
CA MET A 265 -3.68 6.99 17.32
C MET A 265 -2.75 6.35 18.36
N ARG A 266 -2.07 5.27 17.96
CA ARG A 266 -1.10 4.51 18.76
C ARG A 266 0.24 4.48 18.03
N GLY A 267 1.33 4.86 18.71
CA GLY A 267 2.69 4.76 18.19
C GLY A 267 3.18 3.32 18.08
N LEU A 268 3.95 3.04 17.05
CA LEU A 268 4.54 1.72 16.79
C LEU A 268 6.01 1.65 17.22
N GLY A 269 6.59 2.78 17.64
CA GLY A 269 7.97 2.89 18.09
C GLY A 269 8.95 3.30 16.98
N ILE A 270 10.20 3.43 17.39
CA ILE A 270 11.36 3.68 16.52
C ILE A 270 12.45 2.67 16.91
N LEU A 271 13.05 1.99 15.94
CA LEU A 271 14.13 1.04 16.24
C LEU A 271 15.39 1.73 16.77
N PRO A 272 16.17 1.08 17.66
CA PRO A 272 17.38 1.65 18.24
C PRO A 272 18.36 2.12 17.16
N GLY A 273 18.90 3.34 17.33
CA GLY A 273 19.84 3.96 16.39
C GLY A 273 19.19 4.70 15.22
N TRP A 274 17.86 4.76 15.16
CA TRP A 274 17.10 5.55 14.20
C TRP A 274 16.44 6.76 14.87
N GLU A 275 16.19 7.82 14.10
CA GLU A 275 15.63 9.09 14.57
C GLU A 275 14.13 9.20 14.29
N SER A 276 13.66 8.46 13.27
CA SER A 276 12.24 8.44 12.93
C SER A 276 11.79 7.14 12.27
N SER A 277 10.48 6.90 12.33
CA SER A 277 9.79 5.85 11.59
C SER A 277 8.50 6.41 10.96
N SER A 278 8.08 5.84 9.85
CA SER A 278 6.81 6.15 9.18
C SER A 278 6.25 4.90 8.52
N ALA A 279 4.99 4.56 8.79
CA ALA A 279 4.31 3.44 8.14
C ALA A 279 3.91 3.83 6.71
N GLN A 280 4.11 2.93 5.75
CA GLN A 280 3.85 3.13 4.33
C GLN A 280 2.79 2.18 3.78
N GLY A 281 2.67 0.97 4.34
CA GLY A 281 1.73 -0.03 3.90
C GLY A 281 1.18 -0.85 5.05
N VAL A 282 -0.03 -1.38 4.85
CA VAL A 282 -0.75 -2.20 5.83
C VAL A 282 -1.51 -3.33 5.13
N SER A 283 -1.44 -4.56 5.69
CA SER A 283 -2.26 -5.68 5.23
C SER A 283 -3.76 -5.40 5.47
N ASN A 284 -4.62 -6.06 4.72
CA ASN A 284 -6.06 -5.79 4.74
C ASN A 284 -6.72 -5.98 6.13
N ASP A 285 -6.20 -6.91 6.93
CA ASP A 285 -6.65 -7.16 8.30
C ASP A 285 -5.99 -6.23 9.34
N GLY A 286 -5.10 -5.34 8.91
CA GLY A 286 -4.36 -4.41 9.77
C GLY A 286 -3.33 -5.08 10.68
N SER A 287 -2.99 -6.35 10.44
CA SER A 287 -2.10 -7.14 11.30
C SER A 287 -0.63 -6.96 10.98
N ILE A 288 -0.27 -6.68 9.73
CA ILE A 288 1.10 -6.45 9.27
C ILE A 288 1.22 -5.02 8.75
N ILE A 289 2.19 -4.30 9.26
CA ILE A 289 2.52 -2.94 8.84
C ILE A 289 3.98 -2.90 8.41
N ILE A 290 4.24 -2.29 7.26
CA ILE A 290 5.59 -2.03 6.77
C ILE A 290 5.84 -0.53 6.68
N GLY A 291 7.11 -0.15 6.72
CA GLY A 291 7.44 1.27 6.58
C GLY A 291 8.93 1.54 6.62
N THR A 292 9.24 2.82 6.69
CA THR A 292 10.60 3.35 6.57
C THR A 292 11.11 3.86 7.92
N LEU A 293 12.40 3.62 8.16
CA LEU A 293 13.22 4.21 9.21
C LEU A 293 14.15 5.24 8.59
N PHE A 294 14.37 6.33 9.29
CA PHE A 294 15.25 7.41 8.83
C PHE A 294 16.17 7.88 9.96
N ARG A 295 17.42 8.23 9.59
CA ARG A 295 18.36 8.97 10.44
C ARG A 295 19.30 9.85 9.61
N GLY A 296 19.87 10.85 10.25
CA GLY A 296 20.84 11.75 9.65
C GLY A 296 20.23 13.04 9.10
N ASP A 297 21.06 13.89 8.48
CA ASP A 297 20.60 15.14 7.89
C ASP A 297 19.94 14.88 6.53
N PRO A 298 18.61 15.19 6.38
CA PRO A 298 17.91 14.99 5.11
C PRO A 298 18.54 15.69 3.90
N ARG A 299 19.39 16.70 4.14
CA ARG A 299 20.02 17.50 3.09
C ARG A 299 21.47 17.11 2.82
N ALA A 300 22.10 16.34 3.71
CA ALA A 300 23.54 16.04 3.62
C ALA A 300 23.82 14.53 3.42
N ASN A 301 23.34 13.69 4.31
CA ASN A 301 23.63 12.26 4.27
C ASN A 301 22.49 11.45 4.93
N PRO A 302 21.31 11.37 4.29
CA PRO A 302 20.19 10.62 4.81
C PRO A 302 20.47 9.11 4.74
N GLU A 303 20.18 8.40 5.82
CA GLU A 303 20.18 6.96 5.86
C GLU A 303 18.76 6.45 6.03
N PHE A 304 18.41 5.41 5.29
CA PHE A 304 17.10 4.77 5.29
C PHE A 304 17.23 3.26 5.52
N SER A 305 16.23 2.70 6.17
CA SER A 305 16.01 1.27 6.27
C SER A 305 14.49 1.00 6.30
N SER A 306 14.10 -0.25 6.25
CA SER A 306 12.68 -0.61 6.37
C SER A 306 12.42 -1.44 7.61
N PHE A 307 11.20 -1.30 8.12
CA PHE A 307 10.68 -2.13 9.21
C PHE A 307 9.47 -2.94 8.76
N ILE A 308 9.24 -4.03 9.47
CA ILE A 308 7.97 -4.75 9.52
C ILE A 308 7.50 -4.78 10.97
N TRP A 309 6.20 -4.60 11.16
CA TRP A 309 5.58 -4.61 12.47
C TRP A 309 4.39 -5.56 12.49
N ASP A 310 4.22 -6.30 13.56
CA ASP A 310 2.98 -7.01 13.93
C ASP A 310 2.74 -6.89 15.44
N GLU A 311 1.49 -7.09 15.88
CA GLU A 311 1.10 -6.92 17.29
C GLU A 311 1.85 -7.87 18.24
N ASN A 312 2.26 -9.05 17.79
CA ASN A 312 2.90 -10.06 18.64
C ASN A 312 4.38 -9.80 18.87
N ARG A 313 5.08 -9.29 17.85
CA ARG A 313 6.54 -9.17 17.84
C ARG A 313 7.03 -7.71 17.85
N GLY A 314 6.12 -6.75 17.62
CA GLY A 314 6.46 -5.34 17.51
C GLY A 314 7.23 -5.00 16.23
N MET A 315 7.91 -3.85 16.25
CA MET A 315 8.72 -3.37 15.11
C MET A 315 10.07 -4.10 15.03
N ARG A 316 10.43 -4.55 13.84
CA ARG A 316 11.70 -5.26 13.52
C ARG A 316 12.28 -4.74 12.22
N TYR A 317 13.58 -4.89 12.01
CA TYR A 317 14.18 -4.65 10.70
C TYR A 317 13.57 -5.59 9.66
N PHE A 318 13.16 -5.04 8.53
CA PHE A 318 12.55 -5.84 7.45
C PHE A 318 13.50 -6.90 6.95
N GLN A 319 14.75 -6.54 6.65
CA GLN A 319 15.74 -7.49 6.13
C GLN A 319 15.99 -8.64 7.10
N GLU A 320 16.22 -8.36 8.38
CA GLU A 320 16.44 -9.39 9.42
C GLU A 320 15.23 -10.31 9.56
N ALA A 321 14.01 -9.75 9.55
CA ALA A 321 12.79 -10.53 9.61
C ALA A 321 12.64 -11.48 8.40
N MET A 322 13.00 -11.02 7.20
CA MET A 322 12.96 -11.86 6.00
C MET A 322 14.00 -12.99 6.04
N GLU A 323 15.21 -12.71 6.48
CA GLU A 323 16.30 -13.71 6.56
C GLU A 323 16.08 -14.70 7.72
N GLU A 324 15.81 -14.20 8.94
CA GLU A 324 15.80 -15.01 10.15
C GLU A 324 14.46 -15.71 10.43
N GLU A 325 13.34 -15.02 10.17
CA GLU A 325 11.99 -15.53 10.50
C GLU A 325 11.33 -16.24 9.32
N VAL A 326 11.52 -15.72 8.10
CA VAL A 326 10.94 -16.27 6.87
C VAL A 326 11.88 -17.24 6.19
N GLY A 327 13.20 -17.10 6.39
CA GLY A 327 14.22 -17.96 5.80
C GLY A 327 14.52 -17.63 4.34
N LEU A 328 14.30 -16.38 3.93
CA LEU A 328 14.64 -15.91 2.58
C LEU A 328 16.14 -15.71 2.45
N ASP A 329 16.70 -16.11 1.32
CA ASP A 329 18.07 -15.78 0.94
C ASP A 329 18.08 -14.42 0.21
N LEU A 330 18.49 -13.39 0.92
CA LEU A 330 18.67 -12.04 0.38
C LEU A 330 20.13 -11.77 -0.03
N ALA A 331 20.92 -12.83 -0.24
CA ALA A 331 22.36 -12.75 -0.49
C ALA A 331 22.71 -11.79 -1.63
N GLY A 332 23.55 -10.80 -1.30
CA GLY A 332 24.01 -9.78 -2.24
C GLY A 332 23.10 -8.59 -2.41
N TRP A 333 21.90 -8.58 -1.80
CA TRP A 333 21.05 -7.40 -1.76
C TRP A 333 21.33 -6.55 -0.52
N THR A 334 21.30 -5.23 -0.70
CA THR A 334 21.53 -4.25 0.37
C THR A 334 20.55 -3.09 0.25
N THR A 335 20.40 -2.33 1.34
CA THR A 335 19.53 -1.12 1.38
C THR A 335 18.12 -1.44 0.88
N ILE A 336 17.51 -2.47 1.47
CA ILE A 336 16.20 -2.94 1.04
C ILE A 336 15.12 -2.03 1.64
N GLY A 337 14.36 -1.35 0.77
CA GLY A 337 13.21 -0.52 1.11
C GLY A 337 11.90 -1.24 0.76
N ALA A 338 11.08 -1.60 1.76
CA ALA A 338 9.74 -2.15 1.57
C ALA A 338 8.76 -1.00 1.35
N ASN A 339 8.10 -0.95 0.18
CA ASN A 339 7.22 0.16 -0.21
C ASN A 339 5.74 -0.19 -0.12
N ALA A 340 5.34 -1.41 -0.51
CA ALA A 340 3.94 -1.84 -0.47
C ALA A 340 3.82 -3.31 -0.08
N ILE A 341 2.64 -3.67 0.44
CA ILE A 341 2.26 -5.02 0.86
C ILE A 341 0.91 -5.39 0.26
N SER A 342 0.75 -6.63 -0.19
CA SER A 342 -0.53 -7.14 -0.71
C SER A 342 -1.62 -7.19 0.37
N ALA A 343 -2.87 -7.23 -0.05
CA ALA A 343 -4.01 -7.24 0.87
C ALA A 343 -4.00 -8.43 1.84
N ASP A 344 -3.54 -9.60 1.40
CA ASP A 344 -3.41 -10.80 2.21
C ASP A 344 -2.15 -10.82 3.12
N GLY A 345 -1.27 -9.80 2.97
CA GLY A 345 -0.04 -9.69 3.76
C GLY A 345 1.07 -10.66 3.32
N THR A 346 0.89 -11.39 2.22
CA THR A 346 1.85 -12.43 1.80
C THR A 346 2.89 -11.94 0.79
N THR A 347 2.67 -10.80 0.14
CA THR A 347 3.59 -10.26 -0.86
C THR A 347 4.01 -8.84 -0.48
N ILE A 348 5.32 -8.61 -0.40
CA ILE A 348 5.91 -7.28 -0.17
C ILE A 348 6.78 -6.92 -1.37
N VAL A 349 6.64 -5.68 -1.83
CA VAL A 349 7.43 -5.14 -2.93
C VAL A 349 8.17 -3.88 -2.52
N GLY A 350 9.23 -3.58 -3.24
CA GLY A 350 10.01 -2.40 -2.93
C GLY A 350 11.23 -2.23 -3.82
N THR A 351 12.22 -1.54 -3.29
CA THR A 351 13.46 -1.22 -4.00
C THR A 351 14.66 -1.58 -3.13
N GLY A 352 15.65 -2.20 -3.71
CA GLY A 352 16.92 -2.51 -3.06
C GLY A 352 18.11 -2.29 -3.98
N ARG A 353 19.31 -2.50 -3.47
CA ARG A 353 20.50 -2.61 -4.31
C ARG A 353 20.82 -4.08 -4.50
N ASN A 354 20.80 -4.53 -5.75
CA ASN A 354 21.15 -5.90 -6.12
C ASN A 354 22.63 -6.22 -5.87
N SER A 355 23.06 -7.45 -6.14
CA SER A 355 24.44 -7.91 -5.94
C SER A 355 25.50 -7.12 -6.75
N GLN A 356 25.08 -6.33 -7.74
CA GLN A 356 25.93 -5.45 -8.55
C GLN A 356 25.91 -4.00 -8.02
N GLY A 357 25.19 -3.73 -6.92
CA GLY A 357 25.03 -2.40 -6.33
C GLY A 357 24.07 -1.48 -7.07
N GLN A 358 23.30 -1.99 -8.04
CA GLN A 358 22.35 -1.23 -8.85
C GLN A 358 20.97 -1.19 -8.18
N PRO A 359 20.23 -0.05 -8.25
CA PRO A 359 18.88 0.02 -7.75
C PRO A 359 17.96 -0.90 -8.57
N GLU A 360 17.24 -1.78 -7.91
CA GLU A 360 16.34 -2.73 -8.58
C GLU A 360 15.08 -2.95 -7.75
N ALA A 361 13.94 -2.98 -8.43
CA ALA A 361 12.66 -3.39 -7.85
C ALA A 361 12.70 -4.87 -7.46
N PHE A 362 12.09 -5.21 -6.32
CA PHE A 362 11.99 -6.60 -5.86
C PHE A 362 10.56 -6.98 -5.49
N ILE A 363 10.31 -8.30 -5.46
CA ILE A 363 9.15 -8.93 -4.86
C ILE A 363 9.63 -9.99 -3.85
N ALA A 364 9.05 -9.92 -2.64
CA ALA A 364 9.24 -10.92 -1.58
C ALA A 364 7.89 -11.58 -1.28
N VAL A 365 7.81 -12.91 -1.39
CA VAL A 365 6.63 -13.67 -1.01
C VAL A 365 6.89 -14.33 0.33
N ILE A 366 6.01 -14.05 1.30
CA ILE A 366 6.07 -14.57 2.66
C ILE A 366 4.96 -15.61 2.82
N PRO A 367 5.24 -16.81 3.33
CA PRO A 367 4.19 -17.78 3.63
C PRO A 367 3.23 -17.21 4.68
N GLU A 368 1.94 -17.54 4.57
CA GLU A 368 1.01 -17.25 5.67
C GLU A 368 1.58 -17.75 7.01
N PRO A 369 1.50 -16.95 8.09
CA PRO A 369 1.96 -17.42 9.41
C PRO A 369 1.24 -18.72 9.75
N ALA A 370 2.02 -19.76 10.12
CA ALA A 370 1.59 -21.14 10.33
C ALA A 370 0.50 -21.36 11.41
N SER A 371 -0.19 -20.33 11.86
CA SER A 371 -1.34 -20.38 12.79
C SER A 371 -2.54 -21.17 12.24
N SER A 372 -2.74 -21.19 10.93
CA SER A 372 -3.79 -21.98 10.29
C SER A 372 -3.44 -23.48 10.17
N ALA A 373 -2.17 -23.83 9.98
CA ALA A 373 -1.72 -25.22 9.89
C ALA A 373 -1.78 -25.93 11.25
N LEU A 374 -1.57 -25.22 12.37
CA LEU A 374 -1.61 -25.82 13.71
C LEU A 374 -3.05 -26.17 14.15
N ILE A 375 -4.05 -25.42 13.71
CA ILE A 375 -5.46 -25.68 14.02
C ILE A 375 -5.94 -26.94 13.29
N VAL A 376 -5.50 -27.18 12.06
CA VAL A 376 -5.84 -28.39 11.30
C VAL A 376 -5.13 -29.62 11.89
N ALA A 377 -3.86 -29.51 12.27
CA ALA A 377 -3.10 -30.61 12.88
C ALA A 377 -3.66 -31.01 14.27
N THR A 378 -4.08 -30.06 15.09
CA THR A 378 -4.71 -30.33 16.39
C THR A 378 -6.11 -30.92 16.26
N ALA A 379 -6.90 -30.49 15.27
CA ALA A 379 -8.22 -31.08 14.99
C ALA A 379 -8.12 -32.51 14.49
N VAL A 380 -7.13 -32.85 13.67
CA VAL A 380 -6.86 -34.22 13.21
C VAL A 380 -6.36 -35.12 14.35
N CYS A 381 -5.46 -34.65 15.21
CA CYS A 381 -5.01 -35.37 16.37
C CYS A 381 -6.10 -35.63 17.41
N LEU A 382 -7.03 -34.70 17.63
CA LEU A 382 -8.18 -34.87 18.52
C LEU A 382 -9.22 -35.84 17.96
N SER A 383 -9.40 -35.91 16.65
CA SER A 383 -10.32 -36.86 16.00
C SER A 383 -9.80 -38.30 16.04
N LEU A 384 -8.49 -38.49 16.00
CA LEU A 384 -7.83 -39.82 16.09
C LEU A 384 -7.78 -40.37 17.53
N ARG A 385 -7.80 -39.52 18.57
CA ARG A 385 -7.87 -39.95 19.99
C ARG A 385 -9.27 -40.37 20.44
N ARG A 386 -10.34 -40.01 19.74
CA ARG A 386 -11.71 -40.46 20.05
C ARG A 386 -12.12 -41.79 19.42
N ARG A 387 -11.20 -42.49 18.71
CA ARG A 387 -11.42 -43.81 18.10
C ARG A 387 -10.57 -44.92 18.68
N ARG A 388 -10.09 -44.78 19.92
CA ARG A 388 -9.49 -45.86 20.69
C ARG A 388 -10.28 -46.07 21.99
#